data_f11c79a1b8b5367f4fd4c30dd3c87a45
#
_entry.id   f11c79a1b8b5367f4fd4c30dd3c87a45
#
_cell.length_a   1.000
_cell.length_b   1.000
_cell.length_c   1.000
_cell.angle_alpha   90.00
_cell.angle_beta   90.00
_cell.angle_gamma   90.00
#
_symmetry.space_group_name_H-M   'P 1'
#
loop_
_entity.id
_entity.type
_entity.pdbx_description
1 polymer ?
#
loop_
_entity_poly.entity_id
_entity_poly.type
_entity_poly.pdbx_seq_one_letter_code
_entity_poly.pdbx_strand_id
1 'polypeptide(L)'
;MNNDQRVGDQSGSSSARSWLNRTVLGIAFASLFSDWSHETATAILPAFLSSLGAAPVWLGIIEGVSDGLSSFAKLGSGFYTDALSRRKPIAFVGYLVTTLATASFGLATVAWHVLIARAVAWLGRGVRTPVRKALLAAAVDRSVYGRAFGFERAMDTVGAIVGPLTALCLLAALPGNYRVVFAFTLLPGMMAAALIGLVVQEKDRAPIPHAAFRERLRLLPKAYRRLLLSVGIFGAGAFAHTLLILWAAQRLTPTLGASAAAGAAVSLYVLHNIFYAAFSYVGGLWADRFPKNRLLAGGYALSALMAFGIMFSPANLVLLALVFMLGGVQVAIEETLEDSFCAELVEPTLHGMAFGVLAAVNGIGDFLSSTIVGLLWSAFGTTLAFGYSAVLFILGAVLALRVHPPISSYRSQPVEY
;
A
#
# COMPACT_ATOMS: atom_id res chain seq x y z
N MET A 1 -41.66 54.91 18.56
CA MET A 1 -42.11 53.77 17.80
C MET A 1 -40.84 52.96 17.47
N ASN A 2 -40.59 51.93 18.29
CA ASN A 2 -39.46 51.00 18.19
C ASN A 2 -39.66 50.10 16.99
N ASN A 3 -38.62 49.95 16.21
CA ASN A 3 -38.52 48.89 15.21
C ASN A 3 -37.25 48.08 15.51
N ASP A 4 -37.41 47.12 16.42
CA ASP A 4 -36.44 46.09 16.70
C ASP A 4 -36.30 45.15 15.48
N GLN A 5 -35.28 45.37 14.68
CA GLN A 5 -34.85 44.38 13.71
C GLN A 5 -34.08 43.27 14.47
N ARG A 6 -34.75 42.15 14.73
CA ARG A 6 -34.12 40.89 15.12
C ARG A 6 -33.21 40.44 13.98
N VAL A 7 -31.93 40.65 14.16
CA VAL A 7 -30.90 39.93 13.40
C VAL A 7 -31.00 38.48 13.81
N GLY A 8 -31.58 37.67 12.95
CA GLY A 8 -31.65 36.24 13.13
C GLY A 8 -30.22 35.65 13.10
N ASP A 9 -29.82 35.18 14.24
CA ASP A 9 -28.61 34.37 14.43
C ASP A 9 -28.74 33.03 13.64
N GLN A 10 -28.33 33.08 12.37
CA GLN A 10 -28.10 31.87 11.60
C GLN A 10 -26.68 31.35 11.93
N SER A 11 -26.46 30.94 13.16
CA SER A 11 -25.42 30.03 13.49
C SER A 11 -25.74 28.68 12.83
N GLY A 12 -25.50 28.63 11.51
CA GLY A 12 -25.55 27.39 10.73
C GLY A 12 -24.59 26.43 11.35
N SER A 13 -25.11 25.45 12.08
CA SER A 13 -24.40 24.24 12.44
C SER A 13 -23.77 23.71 11.15
N SER A 14 -22.47 23.95 10.97
CA SER A 14 -21.68 23.23 10.01
C SER A 14 -21.71 21.76 10.46
N SER A 15 -22.69 21.00 9.94
CA SER A 15 -22.68 19.56 10.11
C SER A 15 -21.30 19.08 9.69
N ALA A 16 -20.47 18.68 10.65
CA ALA A 16 -19.18 18.10 10.41
C ALA A 16 -19.42 16.99 9.39
N ARG A 17 -19.07 17.24 8.11
CA ARG A 17 -19.32 16.27 7.03
C ARG A 17 -18.66 15.00 7.47
N SER A 18 -19.44 13.95 7.68
CA SER A 18 -18.92 12.65 8.07
C SER A 18 -17.77 12.29 7.13
N TRP A 19 -16.57 12.10 7.67
CA TRP A 19 -15.40 11.71 6.87
C TRP A 19 -15.68 10.41 6.10
N LEU A 20 -16.54 9.54 6.66
CA LEU A 20 -17.00 8.29 6.07
C LEU A 20 -18.14 8.58 5.08
N ASN A 21 -17.80 9.22 3.97
CA ASN A 21 -18.74 9.52 2.89
C ASN A 21 -18.74 8.42 1.82
N ARG A 22 -19.68 8.54 0.85
CA ARG A 22 -19.84 7.55 -0.24
C ARG A 22 -18.56 7.31 -1.04
N THR A 23 -17.75 8.35 -1.26
CA THR A 23 -16.48 8.23 -2.01
C THR A 23 -15.44 7.47 -1.22
N VAL A 24 -15.27 7.74 0.08
CA VAL A 24 -14.38 7.00 0.97
C VAL A 24 -14.78 5.53 1.03
N LEU A 25 -16.05 5.25 1.27
CA LEU A 25 -16.57 3.87 1.27
C LEU A 25 -16.37 3.18 -0.08
N GLY A 26 -16.71 3.86 -1.17
CA GLY A 26 -16.54 3.33 -2.52
C GLY A 26 -15.08 2.97 -2.83
N ILE A 27 -14.12 3.83 -2.45
CA ILE A 27 -12.69 3.59 -2.64
C ILE A 27 -12.20 2.46 -1.73
N ALA A 28 -12.54 2.46 -0.44
CA ALA A 28 -12.11 1.46 0.52
C ALA A 28 -12.59 0.06 0.15
N PHE A 29 -13.87 -0.09 -0.21
CA PHE A 29 -14.38 -1.38 -0.68
C PHE A 29 -13.85 -1.77 -2.07
N ALA A 30 -13.57 -0.81 -2.96
CA ALA A 30 -12.92 -1.11 -4.23
C ALA A 30 -11.49 -1.63 -4.00
N SER A 31 -10.76 -1.13 -3.00
CA SER A 31 -9.47 -1.67 -2.58
C SER A 31 -9.60 -3.10 -2.08
N LEU A 32 -10.53 -3.36 -1.15
CA LEU A 32 -10.81 -4.69 -0.64
C LEU A 32 -11.08 -5.70 -1.76
N PHE A 33 -12.04 -5.41 -2.62
CA PHE A 33 -12.42 -6.35 -3.69
C PHE A 33 -11.32 -6.50 -4.75
N SER A 34 -10.56 -5.45 -5.02
CA SER A 34 -9.44 -5.53 -5.94
C SER A 34 -8.31 -6.39 -5.41
N ASP A 35 -7.97 -6.25 -4.12
CA ASP A 35 -6.91 -7.05 -3.52
C ASP A 35 -7.39 -8.49 -3.27
N TRP A 36 -8.66 -8.69 -2.92
CA TRP A 36 -9.26 -10.03 -2.93
C TRP A 36 -9.07 -10.72 -4.30
N SER A 37 -9.44 -10.06 -5.39
CA SER A 37 -9.24 -10.59 -6.75
C SER A 37 -7.78 -10.91 -7.03
N HIS A 38 -6.90 -9.96 -6.75
CA HIS A 38 -5.48 -10.03 -7.05
C HIS A 38 -4.77 -11.14 -6.24
N GLU A 39 -4.98 -11.15 -4.93
CA GLU A 39 -4.31 -12.10 -4.03
C GLU A 39 -4.85 -13.53 -4.20
N THR A 40 -6.11 -13.71 -4.62
CA THR A 40 -6.62 -15.01 -5.05
C THR A 40 -5.80 -15.57 -6.22
N ALA A 41 -5.48 -14.74 -7.21
CA ALA A 41 -4.67 -15.16 -8.37
C ALA A 41 -3.20 -15.39 -7.98
N THR A 42 -2.62 -14.49 -7.18
CA THR A 42 -1.22 -14.54 -6.75
C THR A 42 -0.93 -15.79 -5.94
N ALA A 43 -1.85 -16.21 -5.06
CA ALA A 43 -1.69 -17.38 -4.21
C ALA A 43 -1.52 -18.70 -5.01
N ILE A 44 -2.15 -18.81 -6.18
CA ILE A 44 -2.11 -20.03 -7.00
C ILE A 44 -1.12 -19.95 -8.18
N LEU A 45 -0.59 -18.77 -8.46
CA LEU A 45 0.25 -18.52 -9.63
C LEU A 45 1.47 -19.44 -9.73
N PRO A 46 2.25 -19.70 -8.65
CA PRO A 46 3.39 -20.61 -8.71
C PRO A 46 2.99 -22.05 -9.08
N ALA A 47 1.90 -22.56 -8.47
CA ALA A 47 1.39 -23.90 -8.73
C ALA A 47 0.83 -24.02 -10.16
N PHE A 48 0.17 -22.99 -10.66
CA PHE A 48 -0.32 -22.93 -12.03
C PHE A 48 0.83 -22.93 -13.05
N LEU A 49 1.87 -22.11 -12.85
CA LEU A 49 3.06 -22.09 -13.70
C LEU A 49 3.75 -23.45 -13.73
N SER A 50 3.87 -24.09 -12.57
CA SER A 50 4.40 -25.46 -12.48
C SER A 50 3.54 -26.45 -13.29
N SER A 51 2.23 -26.32 -13.25
CA SER A 51 1.30 -27.19 -14.04
C SER A 51 1.42 -26.98 -15.55
N LEU A 52 1.91 -25.81 -15.98
CA LEU A 52 2.26 -25.51 -17.38
C LEU A 52 3.66 -25.99 -17.78
N GLY A 53 4.40 -26.66 -16.87
CA GLY A 53 5.78 -27.09 -17.10
C GLY A 53 6.80 -25.95 -17.06
N ALA A 54 6.46 -24.80 -16.52
CA ALA A 54 7.35 -23.64 -16.45
C ALA A 54 8.42 -23.82 -15.38
N ALA A 55 9.67 -23.52 -15.72
CA ALA A 55 10.76 -23.49 -14.76
C ALA A 55 10.57 -22.37 -13.73
N PRO A 56 11.06 -22.50 -12.48
CA PRO A 56 10.90 -21.49 -11.42
C PRO A 56 11.39 -20.09 -11.80
N VAL A 57 12.34 -19.98 -12.70
CA VAL A 57 12.86 -18.69 -13.21
C VAL A 57 11.75 -17.81 -13.84
N TRP A 58 10.71 -18.44 -14.42
CA TRP A 58 9.58 -17.70 -14.99
C TRP A 58 8.83 -16.89 -13.94
N LEU A 59 8.68 -17.40 -12.71
CA LEU A 59 8.04 -16.66 -11.64
C LEU A 59 8.83 -15.39 -11.31
N GLY A 60 10.16 -15.49 -11.20
CA GLY A 60 11.01 -14.32 -10.96
C GLY A 60 10.94 -13.28 -12.10
N ILE A 61 10.93 -13.74 -13.37
CA ILE A 61 10.80 -12.84 -14.52
C ILE A 61 9.43 -12.15 -14.50
N ILE A 62 8.35 -12.91 -14.24
CA ILE A 62 6.97 -12.38 -14.21
C ILE A 62 6.84 -11.32 -13.13
N GLU A 63 7.29 -11.57 -11.91
CA GLU A 63 7.22 -10.60 -10.82
C GLU A 63 8.11 -9.38 -11.08
N GLY A 64 9.37 -9.57 -11.44
CA GLY A 64 10.31 -8.47 -11.66
C GLY A 64 9.88 -7.52 -12.80
N VAL A 65 9.43 -8.06 -13.94
CA VAL A 65 8.92 -7.24 -15.06
C VAL A 65 7.65 -6.49 -14.65
N SER A 66 6.74 -7.15 -13.92
CA SER A 66 5.47 -6.57 -13.51
C SER A 66 5.65 -5.42 -12.54
N ASP A 67 6.49 -5.59 -11.52
CA ASP A 67 6.76 -4.56 -10.51
C ASP A 67 7.50 -3.36 -11.12
N GLY A 68 8.46 -3.60 -12.00
CA GLY A 68 9.13 -2.55 -12.76
C GLY A 68 8.14 -1.72 -13.58
N LEU A 69 7.31 -2.35 -14.39
CA LEU A 69 6.28 -1.67 -15.20
C LEU A 69 5.29 -0.90 -14.34
N SER A 70 4.85 -1.48 -13.23
CA SER A 70 3.94 -0.82 -12.29
C SER A 70 4.53 0.47 -11.73
N SER A 71 5.81 0.46 -11.34
CA SER A 71 6.50 1.62 -10.77
C SER A 71 6.58 2.78 -11.77
N PHE A 72 6.93 2.51 -13.03
CA PHE A 72 6.89 3.51 -14.10
C PHE A 72 5.46 4.01 -14.38
N ALA A 73 4.48 3.12 -14.40
CA ALA A 73 3.09 3.47 -14.60
C ALA A 73 2.54 4.37 -13.49
N LYS A 74 2.89 4.13 -12.22
CA LYS A 74 2.53 4.98 -11.07
C LYS A 74 3.04 6.40 -11.26
N LEU A 75 4.32 6.54 -11.64
CA LEU A 75 4.94 7.84 -11.85
C LEU A 75 4.29 8.61 -13.01
N GLY A 76 4.13 7.95 -14.17
CA GLY A 76 3.52 8.54 -15.35
C GLY A 76 2.06 8.92 -15.12
N SER A 77 1.27 8.02 -14.56
CA SER A 77 -0.14 8.26 -14.26
C SER A 77 -0.33 9.41 -13.26
N GLY A 78 0.46 9.48 -12.21
CA GLY A 78 0.41 10.57 -11.25
C GLY A 78 0.64 11.93 -11.91
N PHE A 79 1.61 12.01 -12.83
CA PHE A 79 1.90 13.24 -13.57
C PHE A 79 0.77 13.64 -14.54
N TYR A 80 0.29 12.69 -15.36
CA TYR A 80 -0.72 12.98 -16.38
C TYR A 80 -2.09 13.32 -15.78
N THR A 81 -2.49 12.63 -14.72
CA THR A 81 -3.83 12.79 -14.13
C THR A 81 -4.03 14.13 -13.42
N ASP A 82 -2.96 14.81 -13.02
CA ASP A 82 -3.07 16.16 -12.48
C ASP A 82 -3.47 17.19 -13.53
N ALA A 83 -3.16 16.92 -14.82
CA ALA A 83 -3.55 17.78 -15.94
C ALA A 83 -5.02 17.59 -16.39
N LEU A 84 -5.75 16.64 -15.82
CA LEU A 84 -7.11 16.33 -16.22
C LEU A 84 -8.13 16.96 -15.27
N SER A 85 -9.26 17.35 -15.80
CA SER A 85 -10.42 17.84 -15.02
C SER A 85 -11.08 16.71 -14.21
N ARG A 86 -11.03 15.48 -14.72
CA ARG A 86 -11.57 14.28 -14.08
C ARG A 86 -10.58 13.14 -14.08
N ARG A 87 -10.38 12.52 -12.93
CA ARG A 87 -9.47 11.39 -12.68
C ARG A 87 -10.18 10.04 -12.63
N LYS A 88 -11.45 10.04 -12.22
CA LYS A 88 -12.27 8.84 -12.02
C LYS A 88 -12.31 7.89 -13.23
N PRO A 89 -12.46 8.36 -14.49
CA PRO A 89 -12.46 7.46 -15.65
C PRO A 89 -11.17 6.64 -15.77
N ILE A 90 -10.02 7.26 -15.47
CA ILE A 90 -8.71 6.59 -15.52
C ILE A 90 -8.62 5.52 -14.43
N ALA A 91 -9.07 5.84 -13.22
CA ALA A 91 -9.15 4.84 -12.14
C ALA A 91 -10.04 3.66 -12.57
N PHE A 92 -11.24 3.92 -13.09
CA PHE A 92 -12.18 2.90 -13.55
C PHE A 92 -11.57 1.98 -14.61
N VAL A 93 -10.97 2.55 -15.66
CA VAL A 93 -10.27 1.77 -16.71
C VAL A 93 -9.13 0.96 -16.11
N GLY A 94 -8.33 1.54 -15.21
CA GLY A 94 -7.26 0.83 -14.52
C GLY A 94 -7.76 -0.40 -13.73
N TYR A 95 -8.90 -0.27 -13.03
CA TYR A 95 -9.54 -1.41 -12.35
C TYR A 95 -10.02 -2.48 -13.33
N LEU A 96 -10.67 -2.09 -14.43
CA LEU A 96 -11.11 -3.02 -15.47
C LEU A 96 -9.94 -3.77 -16.11
N VAL A 97 -8.90 -3.04 -16.53
CA VAL A 97 -7.70 -3.64 -17.15
C VAL A 97 -7.04 -4.64 -16.19
N THR A 98 -6.85 -4.25 -14.92
CA THR A 98 -6.29 -5.16 -13.90
C THR A 98 -7.14 -6.42 -13.76
N THR A 99 -8.46 -6.28 -13.65
CA THR A 99 -9.38 -7.39 -13.45
C THR A 99 -9.39 -8.36 -14.64
N LEU A 100 -9.57 -7.84 -15.86
CA LEU A 100 -9.62 -8.66 -17.06
C LEU A 100 -8.30 -9.37 -17.33
N ALA A 101 -7.18 -8.65 -17.16
CA ALA A 101 -5.86 -9.22 -17.35
C ALA A 101 -5.55 -10.30 -16.29
N THR A 102 -5.91 -10.09 -15.02
CA THR A 102 -5.71 -11.10 -13.97
C THR A 102 -6.54 -12.38 -14.25
N ALA A 103 -7.80 -12.23 -14.62
CA ALA A 103 -8.65 -13.37 -14.96
C ALA A 103 -8.15 -14.13 -16.21
N SER A 104 -7.54 -13.43 -17.17
CA SER A 104 -6.99 -14.03 -18.39
C SER A 104 -5.81 -14.98 -18.14
N PHE A 105 -5.21 -15.02 -16.92
CA PHE A 105 -4.23 -16.04 -16.57
C PHE A 105 -4.81 -17.46 -16.75
N GLY A 106 -6.11 -17.64 -16.49
CA GLY A 106 -6.80 -18.91 -16.70
C GLY A 106 -6.81 -19.39 -18.18
N LEU A 107 -6.59 -18.51 -19.14
CA LEU A 107 -6.50 -18.84 -20.56
C LEU A 107 -5.07 -19.19 -21.01
N ALA A 108 -4.08 -19.00 -20.14
CA ALA A 108 -2.69 -19.27 -20.47
C ALA A 108 -2.44 -20.76 -20.72
N THR A 109 -1.60 -21.05 -21.72
CA THR A 109 -1.14 -22.39 -22.06
C THR A 109 0.38 -22.52 -21.93
N VAL A 110 1.09 -21.40 -21.83
CA VAL A 110 2.53 -21.29 -21.64
C VAL A 110 2.87 -20.12 -20.72
N ALA A 111 4.03 -20.12 -20.09
CA ALA A 111 4.44 -19.13 -19.09
C ALA A 111 4.45 -17.67 -19.63
N TRP A 112 4.85 -17.47 -20.89
CA TRP A 112 4.90 -16.12 -21.46
C TRP A 112 3.52 -15.48 -21.66
N HIS A 113 2.41 -16.27 -21.80
CA HIS A 113 1.05 -15.73 -21.79
C HIS A 113 0.75 -15.11 -20.42
N VAL A 114 1.17 -15.78 -19.33
CA VAL A 114 1.04 -15.27 -17.97
C VAL A 114 1.88 -14.00 -17.78
N LEU A 115 3.10 -13.97 -18.30
CA LEU A 115 3.96 -12.78 -18.26
C LEU A 115 3.26 -11.55 -18.87
N ILE A 116 2.73 -11.68 -20.07
CA ILE A 116 2.03 -10.56 -20.75
C ILE A 116 0.80 -10.14 -19.94
N ALA A 117 -0.03 -11.09 -19.56
CA ALA A 117 -1.24 -10.80 -18.81
C ALA A 117 -0.93 -10.14 -17.45
N ARG A 118 0.11 -10.62 -16.74
CA ARG A 118 0.57 -10.02 -15.48
C ARG A 118 1.12 -8.60 -15.70
N ALA A 119 1.92 -8.39 -16.73
CA ALA A 119 2.44 -7.07 -17.08
C ALA A 119 1.31 -6.08 -17.36
N VAL A 120 0.29 -6.48 -18.12
CA VAL A 120 -0.91 -5.64 -18.38
C VAL A 120 -1.69 -5.37 -17.10
N ALA A 121 -1.89 -6.38 -16.25
CA ALA A 121 -2.56 -6.22 -14.94
C ALA A 121 -1.82 -5.20 -14.06
N TRP A 122 -0.50 -5.28 -14.00
CA TRP A 122 0.35 -4.38 -13.21
C TRP A 122 0.42 -2.96 -13.77
N LEU A 123 0.41 -2.79 -15.09
CA LEU A 123 0.22 -1.48 -15.72
C LEU A 123 -1.11 -0.85 -15.28
N GLY A 124 -2.22 -1.61 -15.34
CA GLY A 124 -3.53 -1.16 -14.85
C GLY A 124 -3.48 -0.76 -13.36
N ARG A 125 -2.85 -1.59 -12.52
CA ARG A 125 -2.66 -1.32 -11.09
C ARG A 125 -1.79 -0.06 -10.86
N GLY A 126 -0.70 0.07 -11.59
CA GLY A 126 0.17 1.23 -11.53
C GLY A 126 -0.53 2.52 -11.91
N VAL A 127 -1.31 2.50 -13.00
CA VAL A 127 -2.07 3.68 -13.47
C VAL A 127 -3.12 4.11 -12.42
N ARG A 128 -3.88 3.18 -11.84
CA ARG A 128 -4.98 3.53 -10.92
C ARG A 128 -4.54 3.96 -9.52
N THR A 129 -3.37 3.51 -9.03
CA THR A 129 -2.95 3.69 -7.63
C THR A 129 -2.82 5.17 -7.23
N PRO A 130 -2.01 6.04 -7.89
CA PRO A 130 -1.92 7.45 -7.52
C PRO A 130 -3.23 8.20 -7.74
N VAL A 131 -4.00 7.79 -8.75
CA VAL A 131 -5.32 8.36 -9.05
C VAL A 131 -6.30 8.09 -7.92
N ARG A 132 -6.37 6.85 -7.45
CA ARG A 132 -7.22 6.43 -6.32
C ARG A 132 -6.87 7.23 -5.06
N LYS A 133 -5.58 7.32 -4.72
CA LYS A 133 -5.11 8.09 -3.55
C LYS A 133 -5.47 9.57 -3.67
N ALA A 134 -5.32 10.16 -4.85
CA ALA A 134 -5.69 11.55 -5.08
C ALA A 134 -7.22 11.79 -5.01
N LEU A 135 -8.04 10.83 -5.47
CA LEU A 135 -9.50 10.87 -5.31
C LEU A 135 -9.90 10.76 -3.83
N LEU A 136 -9.25 9.88 -3.07
CA LEU A 136 -9.48 9.72 -1.64
C LEU A 136 -9.15 11.02 -0.88
N ALA A 137 -7.99 11.61 -1.12
CA ALA A 137 -7.60 12.87 -0.51
C ALA A 137 -8.56 14.02 -0.85
N ALA A 138 -9.07 14.08 -2.10
CA ALA A 138 -10.04 15.10 -2.52
C ALA A 138 -11.44 14.91 -1.92
N ALA A 139 -11.73 13.73 -1.36
CA ALA A 139 -13.06 13.40 -0.82
C ALA A 139 -13.25 13.81 0.64
N VAL A 140 -12.18 14.18 1.35
CA VAL A 140 -12.17 14.48 2.79
C VAL A 140 -11.35 15.73 3.11
N ASP A 141 -11.57 16.29 4.29
CA ASP A 141 -10.77 17.41 4.78
C ASP A 141 -9.39 16.95 5.26
N ARG A 142 -8.41 17.86 5.25
CA ARG A 142 -7.03 17.57 5.66
C ARG A 142 -6.91 17.02 7.09
N SER A 143 -7.79 17.46 7.99
CA SER A 143 -7.82 17.02 9.39
C SER A 143 -8.15 15.54 9.60
N VAL A 144 -8.65 14.86 8.56
CA VAL A 144 -9.08 13.46 8.62
C VAL A 144 -8.39 12.57 7.57
N TYR A 145 -7.29 13.04 6.98
CA TYR A 145 -6.52 12.25 6.01
C TYR A 145 -6.03 10.92 6.61
N GLY A 146 -5.56 10.95 7.87
CA GLY A 146 -5.11 9.75 8.56
C GLY A 146 -6.17 8.67 8.59
N ARG A 147 -7.39 9.01 9.06
CA ARG A 147 -8.53 8.07 9.12
C ARG A 147 -8.93 7.53 7.75
N ALA A 148 -8.97 8.41 6.74
CA ALA A 148 -9.39 8.02 5.40
C ALA A 148 -8.40 7.04 4.76
N PHE A 149 -7.11 7.35 4.81
CA PHE A 149 -6.05 6.46 4.29
C PHE A 149 -5.90 5.19 5.11
N GLY A 150 -5.98 5.28 6.45
CA GLY A 150 -5.92 4.12 7.33
C GLY A 150 -7.10 3.16 7.13
N PHE A 151 -8.31 3.68 6.93
CA PHE A 151 -9.49 2.85 6.62
C PHE A 151 -9.37 2.18 5.26
N GLU A 152 -8.93 2.93 4.24
CA GLU A 152 -8.70 2.38 2.90
C GLU A 152 -7.65 1.27 2.94
N ARG A 153 -6.54 1.49 3.66
CA ARG A 153 -5.48 0.49 3.81
C ARG A 153 -5.94 -0.74 4.59
N ALA A 154 -6.71 -0.56 5.65
CA ALA A 154 -7.29 -1.69 6.40
C ALA A 154 -8.17 -2.56 5.50
N MET A 155 -9.01 -1.95 4.64
CA MET A 155 -9.86 -2.69 3.70
C MET A 155 -9.03 -3.41 2.62
N ASP A 156 -8.00 -2.77 2.09
CA ASP A 156 -7.02 -3.35 1.15
C ASP A 156 -6.41 -4.64 1.74
N THR A 157 -5.90 -4.55 2.99
CA THR A 157 -5.29 -5.69 3.70
C THR A 157 -6.30 -6.80 4.04
N VAL A 158 -7.55 -6.47 4.35
CA VAL A 158 -8.62 -7.48 4.49
C VAL A 158 -8.80 -8.24 3.19
N GLY A 159 -8.77 -7.56 2.04
CA GLY A 159 -8.80 -8.20 0.72
C GLY A 159 -7.61 -9.15 0.53
N ALA A 160 -6.42 -8.74 0.95
CA ALA A 160 -5.21 -9.56 0.87
C ALA A 160 -5.24 -10.82 1.78
N ILE A 161 -6.03 -10.81 2.85
CA ILE A 161 -6.26 -12.01 3.69
C ILE A 161 -7.32 -12.92 3.04
N VAL A 162 -8.42 -12.34 2.57
CA VAL A 162 -9.55 -13.10 2.01
C VAL A 162 -9.18 -13.79 0.70
N GLY A 163 -8.29 -13.17 -0.10
CA GLY A 163 -7.86 -13.69 -1.41
C GLY A 163 -7.27 -15.10 -1.34
N PRO A 164 -6.17 -15.33 -0.63
CA PRO A 164 -5.56 -16.65 -0.48
C PRO A 164 -6.50 -17.68 0.15
N LEU A 165 -7.30 -17.29 1.14
CA LEU A 165 -8.31 -18.17 1.75
C LEU A 165 -9.34 -18.63 0.72
N THR A 166 -9.81 -17.72 -0.14
CA THR A 166 -10.72 -18.05 -1.24
C THR A 166 -10.07 -19.03 -2.22
N ALA A 167 -8.79 -18.80 -2.59
CA ALA A 167 -8.05 -19.68 -3.46
C ALA A 167 -7.94 -21.11 -2.87
N LEU A 168 -7.63 -21.23 -1.59
CA LEU A 168 -7.56 -22.51 -0.86
C LEU A 168 -8.93 -23.21 -0.85
N CYS A 169 -10.02 -22.50 -0.53
CA CYS A 169 -11.37 -23.07 -0.51
C CYS A 169 -11.78 -23.56 -1.90
N LEU A 170 -11.50 -22.78 -2.96
CA LEU A 170 -11.85 -23.18 -4.33
C LEU A 170 -11.03 -24.38 -4.80
N LEU A 171 -9.74 -24.45 -4.48
CA LEU A 171 -8.90 -25.60 -4.82
C LEU A 171 -9.25 -26.85 -4.01
N ALA A 172 -9.70 -26.70 -2.76
CA ALA A 172 -10.22 -27.82 -1.98
C ALA A 172 -11.52 -28.40 -2.58
N ALA A 173 -12.40 -27.53 -3.09
CA ALA A 173 -13.66 -27.92 -3.76
C ALA A 173 -13.44 -28.45 -5.19
N LEU A 174 -12.43 -27.92 -5.91
CA LEU A 174 -12.13 -28.20 -7.31
C LEU A 174 -10.63 -28.48 -7.49
N PRO A 175 -10.13 -29.64 -7.04
CA PRO A 175 -8.68 -29.95 -7.04
C PRO A 175 -8.06 -29.82 -8.43
N GLY A 176 -6.96 -29.06 -8.51
CA GLY A 176 -6.19 -28.89 -9.76
C GLY A 176 -6.82 -27.95 -10.80
N ASN A 177 -8.01 -27.43 -10.55
CA ASN A 177 -8.71 -26.57 -11.51
C ASN A 177 -8.37 -25.08 -11.33
N TYR A 178 -7.09 -24.73 -11.52
CA TYR A 178 -6.58 -23.36 -11.41
C TYR A 178 -7.35 -22.37 -12.31
N ARG A 179 -7.81 -22.81 -13.48
CA ARG A 179 -8.52 -21.96 -14.45
C ARG A 179 -9.83 -21.40 -13.91
N VAL A 180 -10.57 -22.21 -13.14
CA VAL A 180 -11.80 -21.76 -12.46
C VAL A 180 -11.47 -20.73 -11.37
N VAL A 181 -10.36 -20.92 -10.62
CA VAL A 181 -9.95 -19.95 -9.61
C VAL A 181 -9.60 -18.61 -10.25
N PHE A 182 -8.89 -18.59 -11.39
CA PHE A 182 -8.64 -17.35 -12.13
C PHE A 182 -9.95 -16.73 -12.67
N ALA A 183 -10.87 -17.51 -13.20
CA ALA A 183 -12.16 -17.00 -13.64
C ALA A 183 -12.97 -16.38 -12.48
N PHE A 184 -12.91 -16.98 -11.28
CA PHE A 184 -13.56 -16.44 -10.09
C PHE A 184 -13.06 -15.02 -9.75
N THR A 185 -11.79 -14.68 -10.03
CA THR A 185 -11.24 -13.35 -9.76
C THR A 185 -11.99 -12.22 -10.49
N LEU A 186 -12.71 -12.55 -11.58
CA LEU A 186 -13.60 -11.60 -12.26
C LEU A 186 -14.67 -11.04 -11.32
N LEU A 187 -15.22 -11.87 -10.44
CA LEU A 187 -16.33 -11.44 -9.56
C LEU A 187 -15.89 -10.29 -8.64
N PRO A 188 -14.92 -10.47 -7.73
CA PRO A 188 -14.47 -9.35 -6.87
C PRO A 188 -13.83 -8.22 -7.69
N GLY A 189 -13.08 -8.50 -8.74
CA GLY A 189 -12.47 -7.47 -9.57
C GLY A 189 -13.49 -6.56 -10.28
N MET A 190 -14.57 -7.12 -10.81
CA MET A 190 -15.65 -6.35 -11.40
C MET A 190 -16.44 -5.56 -10.36
N MET A 191 -16.60 -6.10 -9.13
CA MET A 191 -17.19 -5.35 -8.02
C MET A 191 -16.33 -4.13 -7.67
N ALA A 192 -15.00 -4.27 -7.65
CA ALA A 192 -14.09 -3.14 -7.44
C ALA A 192 -14.26 -2.06 -8.52
N ALA A 193 -14.27 -2.45 -9.79
CA ALA A 193 -14.50 -1.52 -10.90
C ALA A 193 -15.87 -0.85 -10.82
N ALA A 194 -16.94 -1.60 -10.52
CA ALA A 194 -18.30 -1.09 -10.36
C ALA A 194 -18.39 -0.04 -9.23
N LEU A 195 -17.74 -0.29 -8.09
CA LEU A 195 -17.69 0.68 -6.98
C LEU A 195 -17.03 1.98 -7.40
N ILE A 196 -15.91 1.93 -8.11
CA ILE A 196 -15.28 3.14 -8.64
C ILE A 196 -16.21 3.84 -9.63
N GLY A 197 -16.82 3.10 -10.55
CA GLY A 197 -17.69 3.66 -11.60
C GLY A 197 -19.00 4.25 -11.08
N LEU A 198 -19.67 3.60 -10.13
CA LEU A 198 -21.03 3.91 -9.71
C LEU A 198 -21.12 4.65 -8.36
N VAL A 199 -20.23 4.34 -7.41
CA VAL A 199 -20.32 4.85 -6.03
C VAL A 199 -19.41 6.06 -5.80
N VAL A 200 -18.18 6.02 -6.32
CA VAL A 200 -17.21 7.12 -6.15
C VAL A 200 -17.70 8.38 -6.88
N GLN A 201 -17.73 9.47 -6.14
CA GLN A 201 -18.10 10.78 -6.66
C GLN A 201 -16.85 11.65 -6.78
N GLU A 202 -16.65 12.24 -7.93
CA GLU A 202 -15.57 13.19 -8.19
C GLU A 202 -16.15 14.56 -8.49
N LYS A 203 -15.61 15.60 -7.84
CA LYS A 203 -15.94 16.99 -8.18
C LYS A 203 -15.07 17.44 -9.34
N ASP A 204 -15.66 18.22 -10.25
CA ASP A 204 -14.90 18.89 -11.29
C ASP A 204 -13.85 19.81 -10.66
N ARG A 205 -12.67 19.80 -11.23
CA ARG A 205 -11.53 20.62 -10.78
C ARG A 205 -10.90 21.34 -11.98
N ALA A 206 -10.27 22.46 -11.70
CA ALA A 206 -9.44 23.11 -12.69
C ALA A 206 -8.21 22.24 -12.98
N PRO A 207 -7.95 21.87 -14.25
CA PRO A 207 -6.75 21.17 -14.62
C PRO A 207 -5.53 22.08 -14.44
N ILE A 208 -4.38 21.49 -14.09
CA ILE A 208 -3.13 22.25 -14.08
C ILE A 208 -2.66 22.41 -15.55
N PRO A 209 -2.23 23.60 -15.97
CA PRO A 209 -1.66 23.80 -17.29
C PRO A 209 -0.53 22.81 -17.56
N HIS A 210 -0.39 22.36 -18.80
CA HIS A 210 0.69 21.46 -19.21
C HIS A 210 2.05 22.14 -18.97
N ALA A 211 2.78 21.63 -17.98
CA ALA A 211 4.16 22.00 -17.70
C ALA A 211 5.04 20.76 -17.79
N ALA A 212 6.32 20.94 -18.11
CA ALA A 212 7.26 19.84 -18.16
C ALA A 212 7.36 19.11 -16.82
N PHE A 213 7.57 17.80 -16.82
CA PHE A 213 7.69 16.99 -15.61
C PHE A 213 8.69 17.58 -14.60
N ARG A 214 9.85 18.05 -15.10
CA ARG A 214 10.89 18.67 -14.28
C ARG A 214 10.42 19.96 -13.60
N GLU A 215 9.58 20.75 -14.27
CA GLU A 215 9.04 21.99 -13.70
C GLU A 215 8.05 21.68 -12.58
N ARG A 216 7.13 20.73 -12.79
CA ARG A 216 6.19 20.31 -11.74
C ARG A 216 6.91 19.67 -10.54
N LEU A 217 7.97 18.91 -10.77
CA LEU A 217 8.80 18.36 -9.69
C LEU A 217 9.41 19.48 -8.82
N ARG A 218 9.76 20.62 -9.44
CA ARG A 218 10.27 21.79 -8.71
C ARG A 218 9.20 22.51 -7.87
N LEU A 219 7.92 22.36 -8.22
CA LEU A 219 6.80 22.92 -7.46
C LEU A 219 6.53 22.15 -6.16
N LEU A 220 6.99 20.92 -6.04
CA LEU A 220 6.80 20.12 -4.84
C LEU A 220 7.52 20.77 -3.65
N PRO A 221 6.82 20.93 -2.50
CA PRO A 221 7.34 21.64 -1.32
C PRO A 221 8.63 21.03 -0.77
N LYS A 222 9.48 21.85 -0.15
CA LYS A 222 10.72 21.38 0.50
C LYS A 222 10.43 20.32 1.58
N ALA A 223 9.33 20.47 2.32
CA ALA A 223 8.91 19.50 3.34
C ALA A 223 8.61 18.13 2.71
N TYR A 224 7.91 18.10 1.58
CA TYR A 224 7.63 16.87 0.85
C TYR A 224 8.93 16.21 0.31
N ARG A 225 9.88 16.99 -0.21
CA ARG A 225 11.19 16.44 -0.63
C ARG A 225 11.98 15.83 0.52
N ARG A 226 11.89 16.40 1.74
CA ARG A 226 12.47 15.81 2.96
C ARG A 226 11.75 14.50 3.34
N LEU A 227 10.43 14.44 3.18
CA LEU A 227 9.68 13.20 3.35
C LEU A 227 10.18 12.13 2.37
N LEU A 228 10.30 12.45 1.07
CA LEU A 228 10.83 11.51 0.08
C LEU A 228 12.24 11.01 0.40
N LEU A 229 13.11 11.87 0.93
CA LEU A 229 14.45 11.46 1.36
C LEU A 229 14.38 10.49 2.55
N SER A 230 13.49 10.75 3.51
CA SER A 230 13.27 9.87 4.66
C SER A 230 12.74 8.51 4.22
N VAL A 231 11.71 8.50 3.34
CA VAL A 231 11.11 7.31 2.74
C VAL A 231 12.13 6.53 1.91
N GLY A 232 12.92 7.20 1.07
CA GLY A 232 13.93 6.53 0.23
C GLY A 232 15.04 5.87 1.04
N ILE A 233 15.50 6.51 2.13
CA ILE A 233 16.50 5.91 3.03
C ILE A 233 15.91 4.74 3.83
N PHE A 234 14.70 4.90 4.34
CA PHE A 234 13.97 3.81 4.99
C PHE A 234 13.76 2.65 4.02
N GLY A 235 13.22 2.91 2.82
CA GLY A 235 12.95 1.93 1.79
C GLY A 235 14.18 1.18 1.31
N ALA A 236 15.37 1.83 1.30
CA ALA A 236 16.63 1.14 1.00
C ALA A 236 17.02 0.08 2.05
N GLY A 237 16.44 0.14 3.25
CA GLY A 237 16.60 -0.87 4.30
C GLY A 237 15.43 -1.85 4.40
N ALA A 238 14.29 -1.55 3.78
CA ALA A 238 13.13 -2.43 3.78
C ALA A 238 13.46 -3.78 3.13
N PHE A 239 12.69 -4.79 3.41
CA PHE A 239 12.87 -6.12 2.82
C PHE A 239 11.53 -6.81 2.62
N ALA A 240 11.45 -7.62 1.58
CA ALA A 240 10.21 -8.33 1.24
C ALA A 240 9.77 -9.25 2.39
N HIS A 241 8.45 -9.33 2.61
CA HIS A 241 7.83 -10.22 3.61
C HIS A 241 8.21 -11.69 3.39
N THR A 242 8.52 -12.08 2.15
CA THR A 242 9.01 -13.41 1.81
C THR A 242 10.33 -13.76 2.51
N LEU A 243 11.24 -12.79 2.71
CA LEU A 243 12.47 -12.97 3.47
C LEU A 243 12.19 -13.18 4.97
N LEU A 244 11.19 -12.49 5.51
CA LEU A 244 10.76 -12.69 6.90
C LEU A 244 10.16 -14.09 7.11
N ILE A 245 9.33 -14.55 6.18
CA ILE A 245 8.75 -15.91 6.20
C ILE A 245 9.87 -16.95 6.09
N LEU A 246 10.82 -16.77 5.18
CA LEU A 246 11.95 -17.67 5.01
C LEU A 246 12.82 -17.76 6.27
N TRP A 247 13.11 -16.60 6.89
CA TRP A 247 13.84 -16.53 8.15
C TRP A 247 13.14 -17.33 9.26
N ALA A 248 11.83 -17.12 9.44
CA ALA A 248 11.06 -17.85 10.45
C ALA A 248 11.05 -19.36 10.19
N ALA A 249 10.85 -19.79 8.93
CA ALA A 249 10.89 -21.20 8.56
C ALA A 249 12.26 -21.82 8.88
N GLN A 250 13.36 -21.16 8.51
CA GLN A 250 14.72 -21.65 8.81
C GLN A 250 14.98 -21.73 10.33
N ARG A 251 14.50 -20.76 11.10
CA ARG A 251 14.67 -20.76 12.57
C ARG A 251 13.89 -21.87 13.26
N LEU A 252 12.72 -22.23 12.74
CA LEU A 252 11.85 -23.27 13.33
C LEU A 252 12.16 -24.68 12.83
N THR A 253 12.85 -24.83 11.69
CA THR A 253 13.15 -26.14 11.10
C THR A 253 13.87 -27.09 12.06
N PRO A 254 14.88 -26.67 12.87
CA PRO A 254 15.56 -27.60 13.80
C PRO A 254 14.66 -28.19 14.89
N THR A 255 13.58 -27.47 15.25
CA THR A 255 12.67 -27.87 16.35
C THR A 255 11.40 -28.57 15.87
N LEU A 256 10.87 -28.15 14.68
CA LEU A 256 9.57 -28.63 14.18
C LEU A 256 9.69 -29.53 12.95
N GLY A 257 10.87 -29.61 12.34
CA GLY A 257 11.03 -30.20 11.00
C GLY A 257 10.54 -29.27 9.89
N ALA A 258 10.99 -29.51 8.63
CA ALA A 258 10.82 -28.58 7.52
C ALA A 258 9.35 -28.25 7.18
N SER A 259 8.49 -29.26 7.12
CA SER A 259 7.06 -29.07 6.75
C SER A 259 6.29 -28.28 7.81
N ALA A 260 6.42 -28.62 9.09
CA ALA A 260 5.73 -27.95 10.18
C ALA A 260 6.29 -26.52 10.38
N ALA A 261 7.60 -26.31 10.22
CA ALA A 261 8.22 -24.99 10.27
C ALA A 261 7.72 -24.05 9.16
N ALA A 262 7.57 -24.56 7.94
CA ALA A 262 6.98 -23.79 6.85
C ALA A 262 5.53 -23.40 7.14
N GLY A 263 4.71 -24.33 7.64
CA GLY A 263 3.33 -24.05 8.04
C GLY A 263 3.23 -23.02 9.16
N ALA A 264 4.10 -23.11 10.17
CA ALA A 264 4.18 -22.15 11.26
C ALA A 264 4.59 -20.76 10.76
N ALA A 265 5.58 -20.65 9.86
CA ALA A 265 6.00 -19.38 9.28
C ALA A 265 4.88 -18.69 8.47
N VAL A 266 4.11 -19.46 7.71
CA VAL A 266 2.92 -18.92 7.01
C VAL A 266 1.86 -18.46 8.01
N SER A 267 1.62 -19.20 9.10
CA SER A 267 0.68 -18.81 10.15
C SER A 267 1.11 -17.50 10.84
N LEU A 268 2.40 -17.33 11.07
CA LEU A 268 2.98 -16.08 11.59
C LEU A 268 2.76 -14.92 10.62
N TYR A 269 2.86 -15.15 9.31
CA TYR A 269 2.57 -14.14 8.30
C TYR A 269 1.07 -13.77 8.27
N VAL A 270 0.17 -14.72 8.47
CA VAL A 270 -1.26 -14.41 8.65
C VAL A 270 -1.46 -13.52 9.88
N LEU A 271 -0.79 -13.82 11.00
CA LEU A 271 -0.82 -12.98 12.21
C LEU A 271 -0.31 -11.56 11.92
N HIS A 272 0.80 -11.42 11.17
CA HIS A 272 1.31 -10.13 10.70
C HIS A 272 0.23 -9.34 9.95
N ASN A 273 -0.46 -9.94 8.99
CA ASN A 273 -1.50 -9.27 8.21
C ASN A 273 -2.74 -8.89 9.04
N ILE A 274 -3.09 -9.66 10.06
CA ILE A 274 -4.16 -9.30 11.00
C ILE A 274 -3.79 -8.01 11.75
N PHE A 275 -2.56 -7.92 12.27
CA PHE A 275 -2.07 -6.72 12.95
C PHE A 275 -1.92 -5.55 11.97
N TYR A 276 -1.48 -5.81 10.76
CA TYR A 276 -1.41 -4.81 9.70
C TYR A 276 -2.80 -4.20 9.42
N ALA A 277 -3.82 -5.01 9.16
CA ALA A 277 -5.18 -4.53 8.92
C ALA A 277 -5.74 -3.72 10.10
N ALA A 278 -5.61 -4.25 11.32
CA ALA A 278 -6.13 -3.61 12.53
C ALA A 278 -5.44 -2.26 12.81
N PHE A 279 -4.12 -2.22 12.73
CA PHE A 279 -3.34 -1.02 13.07
C PHE A 279 -3.29 0.01 11.95
N SER A 280 -3.64 -0.31 10.71
CA SER A 280 -3.80 0.68 9.64
C SER A 280 -4.87 1.73 9.99
N TYR A 281 -6.01 1.29 10.50
CA TYR A 281 -7.06 2.22 10.93
C TYR A 281 -6.67 2.96 12.22
N VAL A 282 -6.10 2.26 13.21
CA VAL A 282 -5.61 2.86 14.47
C VAL A 282 -4.52 3.90 14.19
N GLY A 283 -3.54 3.57 13.34
CA GLY A 283 -2.49 4.48 12.89
C GLY A 283 -3.07 5.73 12.21
N GLY A 284 -4.12 5.56 11.42
CA GLY A 284 -4.86 6.66 10.80
C GLY A 284 -5.54 7.58 11.83
N LEU A 285 -6.16 7.03 12.88
CA LEU A 285 -6.71 7.81 13.98
C LEU A 285 -5.64 8.60 14.72
N TRP A 286 -4.48 8.00 14.95
CA TRP A 286 -3.35 8.68 15.58
C TRP A 286 -2.77 9.76 14.68
N ALA A 287 -2.68 9.52 13.37
CA ALA A 287 -2.20 10.48 12.38
C ALA A 287 -3.04 11.77 12.33
N ASP A 288 -4.32 11.70 12.68
CA ASP A 288 -5.18 12.88 12.76
C ASP A 288 -5.05 13.67 14.08
N ARG A 289 -4.49 13.05 15.13
CA ARG A 289 -4.39 13.63 16.47
C ARG A 289 -2.98 14.07 16.86
N PHE A 290 -1.98 13.39 16.33
CA PHE A 290 -0.57 13.59 16.69
C PHE A 290 0.25 14.07 15.50
N PRO A 291 1.39 14.72 15.71
CA PRO A 291 2.27 15.15 14.64
C PRO A 291 2.75 13.95 13.80
N LYS A 292 2.40 13.94 12.51
CA LYS A 292 2.68 12.82 11.60
C LYS A 292 4.17 12.48 11.48
N ASN A 293 5.05 13.49 11.56
CA ASN A 293 6.49 13.27 11.53
C ASN A 293 7.00 12.43 12.71
N ARG A 294 6.43 12.62 13.91
CA ARG A 294 6.79 11.83 15.10
C ARG A 294 6.23 10.41 15.03
N LEU A 295 5.00 10.28 14.57
CA LEU A 295 4.38 8.96 14.38
C LEU A 295 5.10 8.14 13.31
N LEU A 296 5.45 8.75 12.18
CA LEU A 296 6.21 8.08 11.12
C LEU A 296 7.61 7.66 11.61
N ALA A 297 8.29 8.54 12.35
CA ALA A 297 9.55 8.19 12.97
C ALA A 297 9.41 7.03 13.97
N GLY A 298 8.30 6.99 14.72
CA GLY A 298 7.96 5.87 15.61
C GLY A 298 7.74 4.56 14.83
N GLY A 299 7.03 4.60 13.71
CA GLY A 299 6.85 3.45 12.80
C GLY A 299 8.19 2.92 12.30
N TYR A 300 9.07 3.80 11.81
CA TYR A 300 10.41 3.43 11.35
C TYR A 300 11.31 2.90 12.50
N ALA A 301 11.16 3.43 13.71
CA ALA A 301 11.85 2.89 14.88
C ALA A 301 11.34 1.50 15.28
N LEU A 302 10.03 1.21 15.09
CA LEU A 302 9.48 -0.14 15.25
C LEU A 302 10.07 -1.11 14.23
N SER A 303 10.32 -0.68 12.98
CA SER A 303 11.03 -1.50 11.98
C SER A 303 12.44 -1.85 12.42
N ALA A 304 13.17 -0.89 13.00
CA ALA A 304 14.48 -1.16 13.56
C ALA A 304 14.40 -2.15 14.74
N LEU A 305 13.41 -2.00 15.62
CA LEU A 305 13.18 -2.95 16.72
C LEU A 305 12.84 -4.34 16.20
N MET A 306 12.02 -4.44 15.16
CA MET A 306 11.74 -5.72 14.47
C MET A 306 13.02 -6.34 13.91
N ALA A 307 13.86 -5.56 13.23
CA ALA A 307 15.12 -6.03 12.69
C ALA A 307 16.08 -6.53 13.79
N PHE A 308 16.16 -5.85 14.93
CA PHE A 308 16.88 -6.35 16.12
C PHE A 308 16.25 -7.64 16.67
N GLY A 309 14.92 -7.72 16.71
CA GLY A 309 14.21 -8.95 17.06
C GLY A 309 14.61 -10.12 16.16
N ILE A 310 14.71 -9.90 14.84
CA ILE A 310 15.18 -10.92 13.88
C ILE A 310 16.61 -11.35 14.17
N MET A 311 17.51 -10.38 14.46
CA MET A 311 18.94 -10.68 14.70
C MET A 311 19.16 -11.54 15.96
N PHE A 312 18.41 -11.28 17.03
CA PHE A 312 18.68 -11.83 18.36
C PHE A 312 17.64 -12.83 18.85
N SER A 313 16.53 -13.05 18.11
CA SER A 313 15.47 -13.96 18.54
C SER A 313 15.96 -15.41 18.49
N PRO A 314 15.82 -16.18 19.61
CA PRO A 314 15.98 -17.61 19.59
C PRO A 314 14.84 -18.28 18.80
N ALA A 315 14.99 -19.59 18.51
CA ALA A 315 13.96 -20.39 17.83
C ALA A 315 12.76 -20.67 18.74
N ASN A 316 12.06 -19.60 19.17
CA ASN A 316 10.90 -19.63 20.04
C ASN A 316 9.69 -19.04 19.33
N LEU A 317 8.63 -19.82 19.17
CA LEU A 317 7.43 -19.43 18.41
C LEU A 317 6.78 -18.14 18.95
N VAL A 318 6.77 -17.94 20.25
CA VAL A 318 6.18 -16.75 20.88
C VAL A 318 6.97 -15.49 20.53
N LEU A 319 8.31 -15.55 20.58
CA LEU A 319 9.16 -14.43 20.22
C LEU A 319 9.10 -14.13 18.71
N LEU A 320 9.01 -15.16 17.86
CA LEU A 320 8.77 -14.99 16.44
C LEU A 320 7.39 -14.33 16.19
N ALA A 321 6.36 -14.75 16.90
CA ALA A 321 5.03 -14.15 16.81
C ALA A 321 5.08 -12.64 17.15
N LEU A 322 5.81 -12.25 18.20
CA LEU A 322 6.00 -10.85 18.54
C LEU A 322 6.70 -10.06 17.43
N VAL A 323 7.73 -10.64 16.79
CA VAL A 323 8.43 -10.02 15.64
C VAL A 323 7.46 -9.80 14.48
N PHE A 324 6.61 -10.79 14.15
CA PHE A 324 5.62 -10.68 13.09
C PHE A 324 4.50 -9.68 13.42
N MET A 325 4.05 -9.65 14.67
CA MET A 325 3.08 -8.63 15.13
C MET A 325 3.66 -7.21 15.02
N LEU A 326 4.91 -7.00 15.46
CA LEU A 326 5.61 -5.72 15.30
C LEU A 326 5.74 -5.33 13.83
N GLY A 327 6.06 -6.28 12.96
CA GLY A 327 6.12 -6.07 11.52
C GLY A 327 4.78 -5.62 10.95
N GLY A 328 3.67 -6.26 11.33
CA GLY A 328 2.33 -5.85 10.90
C GLY A 328 1.95 -4.44 11.37
N VAL A 329 2.22 -4.12 12.64
CA VAL A 329 1.99 -2.77 13.19
C VAL A 329 2.83 -1.72 12.48
N GLN A 330 4.09 -2.02 12.21
CA GLN A 330 5.03 -1.12 11.55
C GLN A 330 4.58 -0.78 10.13
N VAL A 331 4.28 -1.79 9.30
CA VAL A 331 3.80 -1.57 7.92
C VAL A 331 2.50 -0.78 7.91
N ALA A 332 1.59 -1.05 8.86
CA ALA A 332 0.35 -0.30 9.01
C ALA A 332 0.59 1.20 9.23
N ILE A 333 1.50 1.53 10.14
CA ILE A 333 1.86 2.91 10.47
C ILE A 333 2.56 3.56 9.28
N GLU A 334 3.56 2.89 8.70
CA GLU A 334 4.34 3.37 7.56
C GLU A 334 3.44 3.78 6.41
N GLU A 335 2.70 2.84 5.82
CA GLU A 335 1.93 3.08 4.61
C GLU A 335 0.79 4.09 4.82
N THR A 336 0.11 4.02 5.97
CA THR A 336 -0.97 4.97 6.31
C THR A 336 -0.41 6.39 6.49
N LEU A 337 0.73 6.52 7.16
CA LEU A 337 1.32 7.83 7.45
C LEU A 337 2.03 8.43 6.26
N GLU A 338 2.74 7.66 5.46
CA GLU A 338 3.36 8.16 4.23
C GLU A 338 2.31 8.76 3.30
N ASP A 339 1.19 8.07 3.08
CA ASP A 339 0.11 8.55 2.24
C ASP A 339 -0.60 9.78 2.82
N SER A 340 -0.98 9.74 4.10
CA SER A 340 -1.67 10.84 4.73
C SER A 340 -0.78 12.09 4.90
N PHE A 341 0.52 11.89 5.14
CA PHE A 341 1.49 12.97 5.26
C PHE A 341 1.84 13.56 3.88
N CYS A 342 1.97 12.73 2.86
CA CYS A 342 2.09 13.18 1.47
C CYS A 342 0.91 14.11 1.09
N ALA A 343 -0.33 13.67 1.37
CA ALA A 343 -1.52 14.47 1.10
C ALA A 343 -1.54 15.80 1.88
N GLU A 344 -1.04 15.81 3.11
CA GLU A 344 -1.00 17.03 3.94
C GLU A 344 0.05 18.03 3.46
N LEU A 345 1.23 17.55 3.04
CA LEU A 345 2.36 18.40 2.65
C LEU A 345 2.22 19.02 1.26
N VAL A 346 1.38 18.46 0.40
CA VAL A 346 1.26 18.86 -1.00
C VAL A 346 -0.13 19.43 -1.26
N GLU A 347 -0.21 20.39 -2.17
CA GLU A 347 -1.50 20.96 -2.58
C GLU A 347 -2.33 19.92 -3.36
N PRO A 348 -3.69 19.96 -3.23
CA PRO A 348 -4.58 19.03 -3.93
C PRO A 348 -4.39 18.97 -5.45
N THR A 349 -3.94 20.06 -6.04
CA THR A 349 -3.64 20.16 -7.47
C THR A 349 -2.51 19.24 -7.91
N LEU A 350 -1.52 18.99 -7.05
CA LEU A 350 -0.32 18.17 -7.31
C LEU A 350 -0.37 16.77 -6.65
N HIS A 351 -1.51 16.37 -6.07
CA HIS A 351 -1.62 15.09 -5.37
C HIS A 351 -1.31 13.88 -6.26
N GLY A 352 -1.76 13.88 -7.52
CA GLY A 352 -1.46 12.78 -8.44
C GLY A 352 0.05 12.59 -8.63
N MET A 353 0.76 13.68 -8.93
CA MET A 353 2.21 13.66 -9.07
C MET A 353 2.92 13.27 -7.76
N ALA A 354 2.49 13.82 -6.63
CA ALA A 354 3.09 13.52 -5.34
C ALA A 354 2.95 12.01 -5.00
N PHE A 355 1.75 11.45 -5.11
CA PHE A 355 1.55 10.01 -4.89
C PHE A 355 2.31 9.14 -5.91
N GLY A 356 2.41 9.61 -7.16
CA GLY A 356 3.19 8.91 -8.19
C GLY A 356 4.69 8.87 -7.86
N VAL A 357 5.26 9.99 -7.43
CA VAL A 357 6.68 10.07 -7.02
C VAL A 357 6.94 9.28 -5.74
N LEU A 358 6.07 9.38 -4.73
CA LEU A 358 6.17 8.59 -3.50
C LEU A 358 6.17 7.09 -3.80
N ALA A 359 5.22 6.64 -4.62
CA ALA A 359 5.12 5.23 -5.01
C ALA A 359 6.31 4.75 -5.86
N ALA A 360 6.94 5.64 -6.64
CA ALA A 360 8.15 5.30 -7.40
C ALA A 360 9.37 5.17 -6.46
N VAL A 361 9.49 6.05 -5.45
CA VAL A 361 10.55 5.98 -4.43
C VAL A 361 10.42 4.68 -3.63
N ASN A 362 9.21 4.33 -3.16
CA ASN A 362 8.95 3.07 -2.47
C ASN A 362 9.29 1.87 -3.34
N GLY A 363 8.78 1.80 -4.58
CA GLY A 363 9.03 0.67 -5.48
C GLY A 363 10.50 0.49 -5.85
N ILE A 364 11.27 1.56 -5.99
CA ILE A 364 12.73 1.49 -6.18
C ILE A 364 13.40 1.00 -4.88
N GLY A 365 12.96 1.51 -3.74
CA GLY A 365 13.42 1.09 -2.43
C GLY A 365 13.25 -0.41 -2.24
N ASP A 366 12.05 -0.92 -2.41
CA ASP A 366 11.70 -2.34 -2.25
C ASP A 366 12.52 -3.27 -3.15
N PHE A 367 12.71 -2.87 -4.42
CA PHE A 367 13.51 -3.64 -5.37
C PHE A 367 14.99 -3.71 -4.95
N LEU A 368 15.60 -2.56 -4.65
CA LEU A 368 17.01 -2.50 -4.29
C LEU A 368 17.28 -3.17 -2.95
N SER A 369 16.44 -2.89 -1.94
CA SER A 369 16.63 -3.37 -0.59
C SER A 369 16.50 -4.89 -0.48
N SER A 370 15.47 -5.48 -1.05
CA SER A 370 15.27 -6.93 -1.03
C SER A 370 16.44 -7.66 -1.69
N THR A 371 17.00 -7.10 -2.77
CA THR A 371 18.19 -7.62 -3.42
C THR A 371 19.41 -7.51 -2.51
N ILE A 372 19.66 -6.35 -1.92
CA ILE A 372 20.82 -6.10 -1.04
C ILE A 372 20.73 -6.98 0.21
N VAL A 373 19.58 -7.00 0.88
CA VAL A 373 19.36 -7.81 2.08
C VAL A 373 19.53 -9.30 1.78
N GLY A 374 18.99 -9.78 0.65
CA GLY A 374 19.15 -11.17 0.21
C GLY A 374 20.61 -11.53 -0.07
N LEU A 375 21.36 -10.65 -0.74
CA LEU A 375 22.80 -10.85 -0.99
C LEU A 375 23.63 -10.85 0.30
N LEU A 376 23.39 -9.87 1.19
CA LEU A 376 24.07 -9.80 2.49
C LEU A 376 23.75 -11.02 3.35
N TRP A 377 22.51 -11.50 3.34
CA TRP A 377 22.13 -12.70 4.04
C TRP A 377 22.87 -13.92 3.50
N SER A 378 22.90 -14.09 2.18
CA SER A 378 23.56 -15.23 1.55
C SER A 378 25.09 -15.24 1.76
N ALA A 379 25.73 -14.05 1.77
CA ALA A 379 27.18 -13.92 1.89
C ALA A 379 27.68 -13.86 3.34
N PHE A 380 26.92 -13.20 4.24
CA PHE A 380 27.39 -12.86 5.58
C PHE A 380 26.41 -13.25 6.71
N GLY A 381 25.30 -13.87 6.35
CA GLY A 381 24.29 -14.32 7.30
C GLY A 381 23.27 -13.25 7.72
N THR A 382 22.27 -13.71 8.49
CA THR A 382 21.10 -12.92 8.88
C THR A 382 21.47 -11.69 9.72
N THR A 383 22.45 -11.79 10.61
CA THR A 383 22.83 -10.69 11.52
C THR A 383 23.28 -9.45 10.77
N LEU A 384 24.15 -9.61 9.76
CA LEU A 384 24.65 -8.47 8.98
C LEU A 384 23.58 -7.94 8.04
N ALA A 385 22.78 -8.80 7.43
CA ALA A 385 21.68 -8.41 6.54
C ALA A 385 20.63 -7.54 7.26
N PHE A 386 20.12 -8.00 8.39
CA PHE A 386 19.11 -7.26 9.16
C PHE A 386 19.72 -6.11 9.98
N GLY A 387 21.03 -6.17 10.31
CA GLY A 387 21.78 -5.04 10.85
C GLY A 387 21.86 -3.86 9.89
N TYR A 388 22.11 -4.13 8.60
CA TYR A 388 22.03 -3.11 7.54
C TYR A 388 20.63 -2.46 7.51
N SER A 389 19.56 -3.25 7.51
CA SER A 389 18.18 -2.75 7.56
C SER A 389 17.93 -1.89 8.80
N ALA A 390 18.33 -2.34 9.98
CA ALA A 390 18.15 -1.60 11.24
C ALA A 390 18.80 -0.21 11.20
N VAL A 391 20.02 -0.09 10.66
CA VAL A 391 20.71 1.19 10.51
C VAL A 391 19.94 2.15 9.62
N LEU A 392 19.47 1.67 8.47
CA LEU A 392 18.70 2.51 7.53
C LEU A 392 17.31 2.89 8.08
N PHE A 393 16.67 2.01 8.82
CA PHE A 393 15.41 2.32 9.52
C PHE A 393 15.61 3.43 10.56
N ILE A 394 16.68 3.38 11.35
CA ILE A 394 17.03 4.44 12.32
C ILE A 394 17.32 5.76 11.60
N LEU A 395 18.09 5.73 10.51
CA LEU A 395 18.38 6.92 9.71
C LEU A 395 17.10 7.51 9.11
N GLY A 396 16.23 6.67 8.54
CA GLY A 396 14.91 7.07 8.07
C GLY A 396 14.08 7.73 9.17
N ALA A 397 14.03 7.13 10.36
CA ALA A 397 13.31 7.69 11.52
C ALA A 397 13.85 9.09 11.92
N VAL A 398 15.17 9.24 11.99
CA VAL A 398 15.80 10.55 12.30
C VAL A 398 15.46 11.60 11.25
N LEU A 399 15.43 11.21 9.97
CA LEU A 399 15.06 12.12 8.88
C LEU A 399 13.56 12.46 8.92
N ALA A 400 12.68 11.51 9.25
CA ALA A 400 11.26 11.75 9.42
C ALA A 400 10.97 12.83 10.46
N LEU A 401 11.69 12.84 11.59
CA LEU A 401 11.56 13.88 12.63
C LEU A 401 11.85 15.29 12.11
N ARG A 402 12.67 15.43 11.05
CA ARG A 402 13.04 16.72 10.43
C ARG A 402 12.04 17.20 9.39
N VAL A 403 10.99 16.44 9.11
CA VAL A 403 9.90 16.84 8.21
C VAL A 403 8.89 17.67 9.00
N HIS A 404 8.81 18.94 8.70
CA HIS A 404 7.87 19.87 9.35
C HIS A 404 6.90 20.40 8.31
N PRO A 405 5.58 20.28 8.52
CA PRO A 405 4.61 20.93 7.65
C PRO A 405 4.81 22.46 7.71
N PRO A 406 4.47 23.18 6.63
CA PRO A 406 4.55 24.64 6.63
C PRO A 406 3.63 25.23 7.71
N ILE A 407 4.11 26.27 8.41
CA ILE A 407 3.45 26.89 9.59
C ILE A 407 2.01 27.38 9.29
N SER A 408 1.65 27.59 8.02
CA SER A 408 0.30 27.98 7.60
C SER A 408 -0.78 26.93 7.83
N SER A 409 -0.41 25.65 7.99
CA SER A 409 -1.39 24.56 8.20
C SER A 409 -1.90 24.45 9.65
N TYR A 410 -1.23 25.06 10.61
CA TYR A 410 -1.61 25.03 12.03
C TYR A 410 -2.52 26.19 12.48
N ARG A 411 -2.75 27.21 11.63
CA ARG A 411 -3.49 28.43 12.04
C ARG A 411 -5.00 28.38 11.87
N SER A 412 -5.62 27.27 11.52
CA SER A 412 -7.07 27.18 11.28
C SER A 412 -7.85 26.28 12.23
N GLN A 413 -7.36 26.01 13.43
CA GLN A 413 -8.19 25.42 14.48
C GLN A 413 -7.99 26.20 15.78
N PRO A 414 -9.01 26.96 16.25
CA PRO A 414 -9.12 27.26 17.66
C PRO A 414 -9.42 25.94 18.38
N VAL A 415 -8.55 25.55 19.30
CA VAL A 415 -8.87 24.51 20.29
C VAL A 415 -9.87 25.14 21.23
N GLU A 416 -11.16 24.90 21.04
CA GLU A 416 -12.15 25.09 22.09
C GLU A 416 -12.06 23.89 23.04
N TYR A 417 -11.70 24.21 24.30
CA TYR A 417 -11.73 23.30 25.44
C TYR A 417 -13.17 23.05 25.89
#